data_9098a3b506ba6a9d861c0c8a9dacda64
#
_entry.id   9098a3b506ba6a9d861c0c8a9dacda64
#
_cell.length_a   1.000
_cell.length_b   1.000
_cell.length_c   1.000
_cell.angle_alpha   90.00
_cell.angle_beta   90.00
_cell.angle_gamma   90.00
#
_symmetry.space_group_name_H-M   'P 1'
#
loop_
_entity.id
_entity.type
_entity.pdbx_description
1 polymer ?
#
loop_
_entity_poly.entity_id
_entity_poly.type
_entity_poly.pdbx_seq_one_letter_code
_entity_poly.pdbx_strand_id
1 'polypeptide(L)'
;MEIVLTCLAVFAAKVIEIGISSIKTTCMVKGERKLATALAFIECLIWGFVVSSVITSLSSNVWLLLSYCIGYATGLFVGSVIESKIALGTSTISMIVGDEYLTKVEEHLKNHNQGYSVFDGRGSKGPVHRVEVTLPRKDVKGAIKKIREICDNNVFLVSSEVSRFTGGYGIRK
;
A
#
# COMPACT_ATOMS: atom_id res chain seq x y z
N MET A 1 -37.95 -12.89 -4.65
CA MET A 1 -37.33 -11.64 -5.09
C MET A 1 -36.76 -10.87 -3.91
N GLU A 2 -37.44 -10.75 -2.79
CA GLU A 2 -36.97 -10.04 -1.58
C GLU A 2 -35.68 -10.62 -0.98
N ILE A 3 -35.53 -11.94 -0.87
CA ILE A 3 -34.33 -12.58 -0.32
C ILE A 3 -33.09 -12.25 -1.16
N VAL A 4 -33.21 -12.29 -2.49
CA VAL A 4 -32.08 -11.99 -3.39
C VAL A 4 -31.66 -10.52 -3.23
N LEU A 5 -32.60 -9.59 -3.12
CA LEU A 5 -32.31 -8.18 -2.91
C LEU A 5 -31.64 -7.95 -1.56
N THR A 6 -32.09 -8.63 -0.51
CA THR A 6 -31.50 -8.56 0.82
C THR A 6 -30.07 -9.13 0.83
N CYS A 7 -29.83 -10.26 0.17
CA CYS A 7 -28.48 -10.84 0.02
C CYS A 7 -27.54 -9.88 -0.71
N LEU A 8 -28.01 -9.23 -1.77
CA LEU A 8 -27.21 -8.26 -2.53
C LEU A 8 -26.88 -7.01 -1.67
N ALA A 9 -27.85 -6.53 -0.90
CA ALA A 9 -27.66 -5.39 0.02
C ALA A 9 -26.64 -5.72 1.12
N VAL A 10 -26.75 -6.91 1.73
CA VAL A 10 -25.79 -7.39 2.75
C VAL A 10 -24.38 -7.53 2.16
N PHE A 11 -24.28 -8.12 0.97
CA PHE A 11 -23.00 -8.24 0.27
C PHE A 11 -22.38 -6.86 0.03
N ALA A 12 -23.12 -5.94 -0.58
CA ALA A 12 -22.62 -4.60 -0.88
C ALA A 12 -22.20 -3.81 0.38
N ALA A 13 -23.03 -3.87 1.41
CA ALA A 13 -22.72 -3.23 2.69
C ALA A 13 -21.42 -3.78 3.32
N LYS A 14 -21.23 -5.11 3.26
CA LYS A 14 -20.00 -5.75 3.76
C LYS A 14 -18.77 -5.39 2.92
N VAL A 15 -18.88 -5.34 1.62
CA VAL A 15 -17.77 -4.91 0.77
C VAL A 15 -17.33 -3.49 1.11
N ILE A 16 -18.27 -2.57 1.31
CA ILE A 16 -17.97 -1.18 1.67
C ILE A 16 -17.35 -1.11 3.07
N GLU A 17 -17.95 -1.76 4.06
CA GLU A 17 -17.50 -1.77 5.46
C GLU A 17 -16.05 -2.27 5.57
N ILE A 18 -15.76 -3.44 5.00
CA ILE A 18 -14.43 -4.05 5.07
C ILE A 18 -13.41 -3.29 4.21
N GLY A 19 -13.84 -2.73 3.08
CA GLY A 19 -13.01 -1.83 2.29
C GLY A 19 -12.54 -0.60 3.09
N ILE A 20 -13.44 0.04 3.84
CA ILE A 20 -13.14 1.15 4.76
C ILE A 20 -12.21 0.68 5.89
N SER A 21 -12.48 -0.50 6.48
CA SER A 21 -11.65 -1.09 7.54
C SER A 21 -10.20 -1.31 7.10
N SER A 22 -9.99 -1.79 5.88
CA SER A 22 -8.66 -1.97 5.29
C SER A 22 -7.89 -0.64 5.17
N ILE A 23 -8.54 0.40 4.65
CA ILE A 23 -7.95 1.75 4.52
C ILE A 23 -7.66 2.34 5.90
N LYS A 24 -8.59 2.24 6.84
CA LYS A 24 -8.43 2.68 8.24
C LYS A 24 -7.17 2.07 8.88
N THR A 25 -7.01 0.75 8.73
CA THR A 25 -5.86 0.03 9.28
C THR A 25 -4.55 0.57 8.71
N THR A 26 -4.49 0.80 7.41
CA THR A 26 -3.34 1.41 6.74
C THR A 26 -3.05 2.82 7.24
N CYS A 27 -4.07 3.67 7.38
CA CYS A 27 -3.92 5.02 7.94
C CYS A 27 -3.36 4.96 9.39
N MET A 28 -3.83 4.02 10.19
CA MET A 28 -3.35 3.83 11.57
C MET A 28 -1.87 3.44 11.61
N VAL A 29 -1.45 2.49 10.78
CA VAL A 29 -0.04 2.06 10.68
C VAL A 29 0.87 3.20 10.17
N LYS A 30 0.37 4.03 9.24
CA LYS A 30 1.11 5.18 8.70
C LYS A 30 1.10 6.42 9.63
N GLY A 31 0.42 6.34 10.78
CA GLY A 31 0.37 7.43 11.77
C GLY A 31 -0.65 8.52 11.48
N GLU A 32 -1.50 8.34 10.48
CA GLU A 32 -2.59 9.26 10.10
C GLU A 32 -3.79 9.09 11.06
N ARG A 33 -3.58 9.39 12.34
CA ARG A 33 -4.53 9.11 13.44
C ARG A 33 -5.90 9.76 13.23
N LYS A 34 -5.94 11.02 12.77
CA LYS A 34 -7.22 11.75 12.57
C LYS A 34 -8.08 11.07 11.51
N LEU A 35 -7.48 10.72 10.39
CA LEU A 35 -8.18 10.04 9.29
C LEU A 35 -8.61 8.63 9.71
N ALA A 36 -7.75 7.89 10.39
CA ALA A 36 -8.09 6.57 10.92
C ALA A 36 -9.27 6.62 11.88
N THR A 37 -9.33 7.61 12.78
CA THR A 37 -10.44 7.79 13.72
C THR A 37 -11.76 8.13 13.01
N ALA A 38 -11.72 9.01 12.02
CA ALA A 38 -12.91 9.33 11.21
C ALA A 38 -13.44 8.11 10.44
N LEU A 39 -12.55 7.33 9.84
CA LEU A 39 -12.92 6.09 9.15
C LEU A 39 -13.48 5.03 10.11
N ALA A 40 -12.91 4.92 11.32
CA ALA A 40 -13.44 4.03 12.36
C ALA A 40 -14.87 4.38 12.78
N PHE A 41 -15.19 5.66 12.87
CA PHE A 41 -16.54 6.12 13.18
C PHE A 41 -17.53 5.73 12.08
N ILE A 42 -17.17 5.98 10.81
CA ILE A 42 -18.00 5.61 9.65
C ILE A 42 -18.22 4.09 9.59
N GLU A 43 -17.15 3.31 9.77
CA GLU A 43 -17.20 1.85 9.80
C GLU A 43 -18.15 1.35 10.89
N CYS A 44 -18.08 1.91 12.10
CA CYS A 44 -18.94 1.54 13.22
C CYS A 44 -20.43 1.83 12.93
N LEU A 45 -20.73 2.96 12.28
CA LEU A 45 -22.11 3.28 11.85
C LEU A 45 -22.63 2.24 10.84
N ILE A 46 -21.84 1.93 9.80
CA ILE A 46 -22.21 0.94 8.78
C ILE A 46 -22.44 -0.42 9.45
N TRP A 47 -21.50 -0.83 10.32
CA TRP A 47 -21.62 -2.09 11.07
C TRP A 47 -22.91 -2.13 11.91
N GLY A 48 -23.22 -1.07 12.64
CA GLY A 48 -24.44 -0.98 13.43
C GLY A 48 -25.71 -1.15 12.61
N PHE A 49 -25.78 -0.52 11.43
CA PHE A 49 -26.90 -0.68 10.50
C PHE A 49 -27.01 -2.10 9.94
N VAL A 50 -25.89 -2.70 9.52
CA VAL A 50 -25.88 -4.08 8.99
C VAL A 50 -26.29 -5.07 10.08
N VAL A 51 -25.74 -4.96 11.27
CA VAL A 51 -26.03 -5.86 12.39
C VAL A 51 -27.50 -5.77 12.81
N SER A 52 -28.05 -4.58 12.98
CA SER A 52 -29.44 -4.39 13.36
C SER A 52 -30.44 -4.96 12.34
N SER A 53 -30.08 -4.91 11.05
CA SER A 53 -30.96 -5.36 9.98
C SER A 53 -30.86 -6.87 9.69
N VAL A 54 -29.71 -7.48 9.99
CA VAL A 54 -29.34 -8.81 9.48
C VAL A 54 -29.26 -9.88 10.59
N ILE A 55 -28.94 -9.52 11.84
CA ILE A 55 -28.72 -10.50 12.91
C ILE A 55 -29.92 -11.41 13.15
N THR A 56 -31.13 -10.88 13.10
CA THR A 56 -32.37 -11.66 13.29
C THR A 56 -32.63 -12.62 12.12
N SER A 57 -32.12 -12.33 10.95
CA SER A 57 -32.35 -13.10 9.74
C SER A 57 -31.20 -14.05 9.38
N LEU A 58 -29.98 -13.80 9.90
CA LEU A 58 -28.78 -14.58 9.60
C LEU A 58 -28.86 -16.03 10.13
N SER A 59 -29.47 -16.22 11.30
CA SER A 59 -29.60 -17.53 11.93
C SER A 59 -30.63 -18.43 11.23
N SER A 60 -31.51 -17.85 10.42
CA SER A 60 -32.58 -18.56 9.73
C SER A 60 -32.34 -18.80 8.24
N ASN A 61 -31.31 -18.18 7.64
CA ASN A 61 -31.09 -18.26 6.20
C ASN A 61 -29.61 -18.36 5.82
N VAL A 62 -29.20 -19.57 5.39
CA VAL A 62 -27.82 -19.87 4.96
C VAL A 62 -27.34 -18.97 3.80
N TRP A 63 -28.23 -18.55 2.91
CA TRP A 63 -27.87 -17.68 1.78
C TRP A 63 -27.43 -16.28 2.21
N LEU A 64 -28.06 -15.75 3.27
CA LEU A 64 -27.64 -14.48 3.88
C LEU A 64 -26.24 -14.59 4.53
N LEU A 65 -25.99 -15.69 5.23
CA LEU A 65 -24.68 -15.97 5.83
C LEU A 65 -23.58 -16.07 4.74
N LEU A 66 -23.85 -16.82 3.67
CA LEU A 66 -22.91 -16.93 2.54
C LEU A 66 -22.64 -15.58 1.89
N SER A 67 -23.71 -14.79 1.66
CA SER A 67 -23.58 -13.44 1.09
C SER A 67 -22.73 -12.53 1.96
N TYR A 68 -22.90 -12.58 3.27
CA TYR A 68 -22.10 -11.87 4.24
C TYR A 68 -20.61 -12.27 4.17
N CYS A 69 -20.31 -13.57 4.17
CA CYS A 69 -18.93 -14.10 4.11
C CYS A 69 -18.23 -13.75 2.80
N ILE A 70 -18.92 -13.88 1.67
CA ILE A 70 -18.39 -13.53 0.35
C ILE A 70 -18.16 -12.01 0.26
N GLY A 71 -19.08 -11.21 0.80
CA GLY A 71 -18.95 -9.76 0.89
C GLY A 71 -17.72 -9.34 1.72
N TYR A 72 -17.49 -10.01 2.85
CA TYR A 72 -16.31 -9.79 3.68
C TYR A 72 -15.01 -10.04 2.91
N ALA A 73 -14.89 -11.21 2.28
CA ALA A 73 -13.69 -11.59 1.52
C ALA A 73 -13.44 -10.66 0.33
N THR A 74 -14.52 -10.32 -0.42
CA THR A 74 -14.46 -9.38 -1.54
C THR A 74 -14.07 -7.98 -1.05
N GLY A 75 -14.63 -7.52 0.06
CA GLY A 75 -14.32 -6.22 0.66
C GLY A 75 -12.84 -6.10 1.07
N LEU A 76 -12.27 -7.16 1.64
CA LEU A 76 -10.85 -7.20 1.97
C LEU A 76 -9.97 -7.10 0.72
N PHE A 77 -10.31 -7.83 -0.34
CA PHE A 77 -9.59 -7.77 -1.61
C PHE A 77 -9.68 -6.37 -2.24
N VAL A 78 -10.89 -5.81 -2.34
CA VAL A 78 -11.12 -4.46 -2.89
C VAL A 78 -10.39 -3.40 -2.06
N GLY A 79 -10.48 -3.47 -0.74
CA GLY A 79 -9.78 -2.56 0.18
C GLY A 79 -8.27 -2.61 0.00
N SER A 80 -7.68 -3.80 -0.15
CA SER A 80 -6.25 -3.98 -0.41
C SER A 80 -5.83 -3.38 -1.76
N VAL A 81 -6.64 -3.56 -2.81
CA VAL A 81 -6.37 -2.96 -4.13
C VAL A 81 -6.42 -1.43 -4.05
N ILE A 82 -7.42 -0.87 -3.38
CA ILE A 82 -7.55 0.59 -3.19
C ILE A 82 -6.36 1.12 -2.38
N GLU A 83 -5.99 0.47 -1.27
CA GLU A 83 -4.83 0.82 -0.46
C GLU A 83 -3.55 0.87 -1.31
N SER A 84 -3.32 -0.15 -2.12
CA SER A 84 -2.15 -0.21 -2.99
C SER A 84 -2.09 0.90 -4.04
N LYS A 85 -3.24 1.44 -4.45
CA LYS A 85 -3.34 2.57 -5.39
C LYS A 85 -3.16 3.92 -4.68
N ILE A 86 -3.74 4.08 -3.50
CA ILE A 86 -3.54 5.28 -2.67
C ILE A 86 -2.06 5.40 -2.28
N ALA A 87 -1.39 4.27 -2.05
CA ALA A 87 0.04 4.15 -1.80
C ALA A 87 0.55 5.19 -0.78
N LEU A 88 -0.15 5.30 0.36
CA LEU A 88 0.22 6.21 1.45
C LEU A 88 1.60 5.89 2.03
N GLY A 89 2.34 6.95 2.38
CA GLY A 89 3.62 6.85 3.05
C GLY A 89 4.83 6.95 2.12
N THR A 90 5.97 6.60 2.67
CA THR A 90 7.29 6.74 2.05
C THR A 90 8.00 5.39 2.07
N SER A 91 8.79 5.11 1.05
CA SER A 91 9.60 3.90 0.97
C SER A 91 11.03 4.25 0.60
N THR A 92 11.98 3.50 1.12
CA THR A 92 13.39 3.55 0.70
C THR A 92 13.65 2.42 -0.29
N ILE A 93 14.21 2.78 -1.43
CA ILE A 93 14.77 1.83 -2.39
C ILE A 93 16.25 1.73 -2.07
N SER A 94 16.73 0.53 -1.76
CA SER A 94 18.13 0.19 -1.66
C SER A 94 18.49 -0.64 -2.88
N MET A 95 19.47 -0.19 -3.65
CA MET A 95 19.91 -0.88 -4.86
C MET A 95 21.40 -1.16 -4.81
N ILE A 96 21.80 -2.30 -5.35
CA ILE A 96 23.21 -2.68 -5.51
C ILE A 96 23.53 -2.64 -6.99
N VAL A 97 24.47 -1.77 -7.34
CA VAL A 97 24.90 -1.51 -8.73
C VAL A 97 26.41 -1.71 -8.86
N GLY A 98 26.86 -2.13 -10.03
CA GLY A 98 28.28 -2.15 -10.38
C GLY A 98 28.79 -0.76 -10.80
N ASP A 99 30.11 -0.59 -10.83
CA ASP A 99 30.79 0.66 -11.21
C ASP A 99 30.27 1.24 -12.53
N GLU A 100 29.99 0.37 -13.50
CA GLU A 100 29.55 0.73 -14.86
C GLU A 100 28.19 1.46 -14.92
N TYR A 101 27.33 1.22 -13.92
CA TYR A 101 25.99 1.82 -13.87
C TYR A 101 25.87 2.96 -12.87
N LEU A 102 26.80 3.10 -11.92
CA LEU A 102 26.72 4.06 -10.82
C LEU A 102 26.48 5.49 -11.32
N THR A 103 27.33 5.97 -12.24
CA THR A 103 27.25 7.35 -12.77
C THR A 103 25.89 7.62 -13.44
N LYS A 104 25.36 6.66 -14.19
CA LYS A 104 24.06 6.80 -14.87
C LYS A 104 22.91 6.87 -13.87
N VAL A 105 22.96 6.06 -12.81
CA VAL A 105 21.97 6.05 -11.74
C VAL A 105 22.01 7.36 -10.97
N GLU A 106 23.19 7.83 -10.59
CA GLU A 106 23.35 9.12 -9.89
C GLU A 106 22.84 10.30 -10.73
N GLU A 107 23.17 10.36 -12.02
CA GLU A 107 22.68 11.40 -12.93
C GLU A 107 21.16 11.38 -13.02
N HIS A 108 20.58 10.20 -13.13
CA HIS A 108 19.12 10.04 -13.15
C HIS A 108 18.47 10.59 -11.86
N LEU A 109 19.02 10.24 -10.69
CA LEU A 109 18.50 10.69 -9.40
C LEU A 109 18.66 12.21 -9.20
N LYS A 110 19.81 12.78 -9.61
CA LYS A 110 20.07 14.22 -9.61
C LYS A 110 19.09 14.99 -10.50
N ASN A 111 18.85 14.52 -11.71
CA ASN A 111 17.93 15.15 -12.66
C ASN A 111 16.48 15.18 -12.17
N HIS A 112 16.12 14.29 -11.24
CA HIS A 112 14.80 14.24 -10.62
C HIS A 112 14.75 14.90 -9.23
N ASN A 113 15.82 15.62 -8.82
CA ASN A 113 15.95 16.23 -7.49
C ASN A 113 15.71 15.25 -6.33
N GLN A 114 16.13 14.00 -6.50
CA GLN A 114 15.99 12.96 -5.48
C GLN A 114 17.26 12.90 -4.64
N GLY A 115 17.10 13.04 -3.31
CA GLY A 115 18.21 12.84 -2.38
C GLY A 115 18.57 11.36 -2.31
N TYR A 116 19.85 11.05 -2.46
CA TYR A 116 20.37 9.68 -2.39
C TYR A 116 21.67 9.62 -1.58
N SER A 117 22.03 8.43 -1.13
CA SER A 117 23.30 8.13 -0.48
C SER A 117 23.95 6.95 -1.18
N VAL A 118 25.26 7.01 -1.36
CA VAL A 118 26.05 5.93 -1.96
C VAL A 118 27.00 5.38 -0.88
N PHE A 119 27.06 4.07 -0.80
CA PHE A 119 27.97 3.34 0.08
C PHE A 119 28.78 2.35 -0.76
N ASP A 120 30.10 2.44 -0.65
CA ASP A 120 31.00 1.53 -1.32
C ASP A 120 31.03 0.19 -0.58
N GLY A 121 31.05 -0.89 -1.34
CA GLY A 121 31.04 -2.24 -0.80
C GLY A 121 31.71 -3.26 -1.70
N ARG A 122 31.80 -4.50 -1.21
CA ARG A 122 32.37 -5.61 -1.96
C ARG A 122 31.34 -6.72 -2.10
N GLY A 123 30.96 -7.01 -3.31
CA GLY A 123 30.12 -8.15 -3.66
C GLY A 123 30.92 -9.40 -3.99
N SER A 124 30.23 -10.51 -4.24
CA SER A 124 30.86 -11.79 -4.60
C SER A 124 31.65 -11.75 -5.91
N LYS A 125 31.30 -10.81 -6.81
CA LYS A 125 31.93 -10.68 -8.13
C LYS A 125 32.88 -9.47 -8.27
N GLY A 126 33.10 -8.73 -7.16
CA GLY A 126 33.97 -7.54 -7.18
C GLY A 126 33.37 -6.34 -6.42
N PRO A 127 33.87 -5.12 -6.67
CA PRO A 127 33.36 -3.90 -6.08
C PRO A 127 31.90 -3.67 -6.50
N VAL A 128 31.11 -3.16 -5.59
CA VAL A 128 29.70 -2.79 -5.80
C VAL A 128 29.37 -1.54 -5.00
N HIS A 129 28.34 -0.82 -5.42
CA HIS A 129 27.85 0.35 -4.71
C HIS A 129 26.42 0.11 -4.28
N ARG A 130 26.15 0.38 -3.01
CA ARG A 130 24.78 0.42 -2.50
C ARG A 130 24.29 1.85 -2.57
N VAL A 131 23.29 2.09 -3.40
CA VAL A 131 22.63 3.39 -3.51
C VAL A 131 21.29 3.32 -2.82
N GLU A 132 21.02 4.28 -1.92
CA GLU A 132 19.76 4.40 -1.22
C GLU A 132 19.05 5.70 -1.60
N VAL A 133 17.77 5.59 -1.93
CA VAL A 133 16.90 6.72 -2.23
C VAL A 133 15.57 6.54 -1.52
N THR A 134 15.07 7.60 -0.90
CA THR A 134 13.78 7.58 -0.21
C THR A 134 12.77 8.40 -1.01
N LEU A 135 11.65 7.77 -1.36
CA LEU A 135 10.63 8.31 -2.26
C LEU A 135 9.22 8.12 -1.69
N PRO A 136 8.24 8.95 -2.09
CA PRO A 136 6.83 8.63 -1.87
C PRO A 136 6.49 7.25 -2.46
N ARG A 137 5.74 6.44 -1.71
CA ARG A 137 5.40 5.05 -2.10
C ARG A 137 4.77 4.96 -3.50
N LYS A 138 3.99 5.99 -3.90
CA LYS A 138 3.37 6.08 -5.22
C LYS A 138 4.40 6.10 -6.37
N ASP A 139 5.59 6.64 -6.14
CA ASP A 139 6.61 6.85 -7.17
C ASP A 139 7.58 5.66 -7.27
N VAL A 140 7.58 4.77 -6.27
CA VAL A 140 8.52 3.63 -6.16
C VAL A 140 8.46 2.71 -7.38
N LYS A 141 7.26 2.34 -7.85
CA LYS A 141 7.10 1.44 -9.01
C LYS A 141 7.72 2.03 -10.28
N GLY A 142 7.51 3.33 -10.50
CA GLY A 142 8.09 4.05 -11.64
C GLY A 142 9.62 4.13 -11.55
N ALA A 143 10.14 4.47 -10.36
CA ALA A 143 11.57 4.54 -10.11
C ALA A 143 12.25 3.18 -10.31
N ILE A 144 11.70 2.10 -9.76
CA ILE A 144 12.24 0.73 -9.94
C ILE A 144 12.29 0.36 -11.43
N LYS A 145 11.21 0.62 -12.17
CA LYS A 145 11.18 0.33 -13.62
C LYS A 145 12.31 1.07 -14.35
N LYS A 146 12.47 2.36 -14.06
CA LYS A 146 13.47 3.21 -14.72
C LYS A 146 14.90 2.81 -14.38
N ILE A 147 15.16 2.51 -13.10
CA ILE A 147 16.47 2.05 -12.64
C ILE A 147 16.83 0.71 -13.30
N ARG A 148 15.88 -0.21 -13.43
CA ARG A 148 16.09 -1.46 -14.17
C ARG A 148 16.46 -1.25 -15.63
N GLU A 149 15.79 -0.31 -16.29
CA GLU A 149 16.12 0.07 -17.68
C GLU A 149 17.55 0.63 -17.77
N ILE A 150 17.97 1.49 -16.84
CA ILE A 150 19.31 2.10 -16.81
C ILE A 150 20.40 1.04 -16.58
N CYS A 151 20.10 0.03 -15.77
CA CYS A 151 21.06 -1.03 -15.40
C CYS A 151 20.91 -2.29 -16.27
N ASP A 152 20.23 -2.25 -17.40
CA ASP A 152 20.00 -3.39 -18.29
C ASP A 152 19.46 -4.64 -17.56
N ASN A 153 18.60 -4.42 -16.55
CA ASN A 153 18.11 -5.42 -15.60
C ASN A 153 19.20 -6.08 -14.70
N ASN A 154 20.44 -5.60 -14.73
CA ASN A 154 21.54 -6.11 -13.92
C ASN A 154 21.68 -5.34 -12.61
N VAL A 155 20.62 -5.29 -11.81
CA VAL A 155 20.57 -4.58 -10.52
C VAL A 155 19.75 -5.35 -9.50
N PHE A 156 20.25 -5.43 -8.28
CA PHE A 156 19.49 -5.94 -7.14
C PHE A 156 18.81 -4.78 -6.44
N LEU A 157 17.48 -4.85 -6.30
CA LEU A 157 16.66 -3.79 -5.72
C LEU A 157 15.83 -4.33 -4.56
N VAL A 158 15.88 -3.64 -3.44
CA VAL A 158 15.00 -3.87 -2.29
C VAL A 158 14.23 -2.61 -2.00
N SER A 159 12.92 -2.71 -1.83
CA SER A 159 12.09 -1.60 -1.36
C SER A 159 11.58 -1.91 0.04
N SER A 160 11.85 -1.01 0.98
CA SER A 160 11.41 -1.10 2.37
C SER A 160 10.51 0.07 2.72
N GLU A 161 9.43 -0.18 3.43
CA GLU A 161 8.56 0.89 3.90
C GLU A 161 9.18 1.64 5.08
N VAL A 162 9.09 2.98 5.04
CA VAL A 162 9.57 3.85 6.10
C VAL A 162 8.41 4.23 7.01
N SER A 163 8.46 3.81 8.26
CA SER A 163 7.43 4.15 9.26
C SER A 163 7.50 5.62 9.68
N ARG A 164 8.70 6.18 9.77
CA ARG A 164 8.91 7.58 10.16
C ARG A 164 10.27 8.07 9.65
N PHE A 165 10.33 9.32 9.22
CA PHE A 165 11.57 9.99 8.87
C PHE A 165 11.54 11.45 9.36
N THR A 166 12.71 12.05 9.53
CA THR A 166 12.86 13.47 9.91
C THR A 166 13.99 14.07 9.10
N GLY A 167 13.69 15.13 8.33
CA GLY A 167 14.64 15.74 7.41
C GLY A 167 14.82 14.94 6.12
N GLY A 168 15.70 15.40 5.26
CA GLY A 168 16.05 14.77 3.98
C GLY A 168 15.98 15.75 2.80
N TYR A 169 16.92 15.62 1.87
CA TYR A 169 16.96 16.40 0.63
C TYR A 169 15.95 15.82 -0.38
N GLY A 170 15.16 16.69 -1.00
CA GLY A 170 14.21 16.29 -2.05
C GLY A 170 12.90 15.65 -1.56
N ILE A 171 12.71 15.43 -0.25
CA ILE A 171 11.47 14.91 0.31
C ILE A 171 10.61 16.09 0.75
N ARG A 172 9.58 16.42 -0.03
CA ARG A 172 8.55 17.38 0.40
C ARG A 172 7.58 16.70 1.36
N LYS A 173 7.32 17.34 2.52
CA LYS A 173 6.23 16.97 3.43
C LYS A 173 4.88 17.28 2.81
#